data_1dc61614a7eba3709c01d0e17398e31e
#
_entry.id   1dc61614a7eba3709c01d0e17398e31e
#
_cell.length_a   1.000
_cell.length_b   1.000
_cell.length_c   1.000
_cell.angle_alpha   90.00
_cell.angle_beta   90.00
_cell.angle_gamma   90.00
#
_symmetry.space_group_name_H-M   'P 1'
#
loop_
_entity.id
_entity.type
_entity.pdbx_description
1 polymer ?
#
loop_
_entity_poly.entity_id
_entity_poly.type
_entity_poly.pdbx_seq_one_letter_code
_entity_poly.pdbx_strand_id
1 'polypeptide(L)'
;MLNVNYRSSGNIVRNSMKVIGHNEKRFEKTFQPVKDKGSCVHVQEVKDPNEEAQYIADEVEKRAAEGIPYEDMAVLFRIHTDARPVAEEFLERKIPLQMKERLPNLYDHFIAKDICAYFRLALGNMERNDLLQIMNRPKRYLGRDSVGSGTPSFEEMRKFYCDKEWMLDRIDQLEWDIKMLRKTAPYAGINYIRKRIGYDDFLKDYAFARKVDRADLNEVLAELEEAARPFATIEEWFRHIEEYTRMLQLKAKRRQEDKEGVRLMTLHSAKGLEFDTVFLVEANEGKMPYKKAKTEAETEEERRLFYVGMTRAKEVLKVSYVKTKNGKETSPSRFVDELLE
;
A
#
# COMPACT_ATOMS: atom_id res chain seq x y z
N MET A 1 15.74 -38.59 -6.62
CA MET A 1 15.47 -37.24 -6.13
C MET A 1 16.35 -36.27 -6.91
N LEU A 2 15.75 -35.16 -7.43
CA LEU A 2 16.54 -34.12 -8.10
C LEU A 2 17.22 -33.25 -7.04
N ASN A 3 18.53 -33.43 -6.84
CA ASN A 3 19.33 -32.67 -5.89
C ASN A 3 20.14 -31.54 -6.56
N VAL A 4 19.86 -31.27 -7.84
CA VAL A 4 20.60 -30.29 -8.65
C VAL A 4 19.69 -29.10 -8.95
N ASN A 5 20.18 -27.90 -8.67
CA ASN A 5 19.48 -26.65 -9.00
C ASN A 5 20.12 -26.01 -10.23
N TYR A 6 19.39 -26.01 -11.36
CA TYR A 6 19.80 -25.44 -12.63
C TYR A 6 19.34 -23.99 -12.83
N ARG A 7 18.45 -23.49 -11.98
CA ARG A 7 17.78 -22.20 -12.15
C ARG A 7 18.62 -21.05 -11.63
N SER A 8 18.91 -21.08 -10.34
CA SER A 8 19.46 -19.95 -9.60
C SER A 8 20.97 -20.04 -9.47
N SER A 9 21.62 -18.88 -9.39
CA SER A 9 23.05 -18.79 -9.10
C SER A 9 23.37 -19.38 -7.72
N GLY A 10 24.63 -19.79 -7.52
CA GLY A 10 25.07 -20.48 -6.30
C GLY A 10 24.84 -19.67 -5.02
N ASN A 11 24.97 -18.36 -5.07
CA ASN A 11 24.72 -17.49 -3.92
C ASN A 11 23.24 -17.45 -3.53
N ILE A 12 22.32 -17.40 -4.50
CA ILE A 12 20.88 -17.43 -4.23
C ILE A 12 20.50 -18.77 -3.61
N VAL A 13 20.99 -19.89 -4.16
CA VAL A 13 20.73 -21.24 -3.60
C VAL A 13 21.22 -21.32 -2.16
N ARG A 14 22.47 -20.91 -1.90
CA ARG A 14 23.05 -20.98 -0.55
C ARG A 14 22.26 -20.16 0.46
N ASN A 15 21.95 -18.91 0.14
CA ASN A 15 21.25 -18.02 1.03
C ASN A 15 19.79 -18.44 1.24
N SER A 16 19.10 -18.94 0.21
CA SER A 16 17.75 -19.47 0.40
C SER A 16 17.73 -20.75 1.26
N MET A 17 18.78 -21.58 1.17
CA MET A 17 18.93 -22.76 2.03
C MET A 17 19.20 -22.40 3.50
N LYS A 18 19.88 -21.30 3.78
CA LYS A 18 20.03 -20.80 5.15
C LYS A 18 18.65 -20.50 5.76
N VAL A 19 17.84 -19.67 5.10
CA VAL A 19 16.51 -19.29 5.57
C VAL A 19 15.62 -20.52 5.79
N ILE A 20 15.46 -21.39 4.78
CA ILE A 20 14.60 -22.57 4.93
C ILE A 20 15.16 -23.57 5.95
N GLY A 21 16.45 -23.45 6.26
CA GLY A 21 17.15 -24.26 7.27
C GLY A 21 16.55 -24.16 8.65
N HIS A 22 15.94 -23.05 9.00
CA HIS A 22 15.29 -22.80 10.29
C HIS A 22 13.95 -23.49 10.48
N ASN A 23 13.37 -24.12 9.42
CA ASN A 23 12.16 -24.92 9.56
C ASN A 23 12.48 -26.30 10.13
N GLU A 24 11.77 -26.70 11.19
CA GLU A 24 11.88 -28.05 11.77
C GLU A 24 11.25 -29.11 10.84
N LYS A 25 10.03 -28.81 10.31
CA LYS A 25 9.31 -29.70 9.40
C LYS A 25 9.72 -29.45 7.95
N ARG A 26 10.88 -29.98 7.56
CA ARG A 26 11.38 -29.90 6.18
C ARG A 26 11.91 -31.23 5.70
N PHE A 27 11.92 -31.42 4.38
CA PHE A 27 12.72 -32.48 3.77
C PHE A 27 14.19 -32.04 3.76
N GLU A 28 15.06 -32.83 4.37
CA GLU A 28 16.50 -32.60 4.29
C GLU A 28 16.94 -32.82 2.83
N LYS A 29 17.13 -31.71 2.11
CA LYS A 29 17.66 -31.70 0.76
C LYS A 29 18.83 -30.72 0.69
N THR A 30 19.93 -31.23 0.19
CA THR A 30 21.07 -30.39 -0.15
C THR A 30 21.02 -30.16 -1.66
N PHE A 31 20.75 -28.93 -2.09
CA PHE A 31 20.79 -28.59 -3.50
C PHE A 31 22.20 -28.19 -3.90
N GLN A 32 22.71 -28.83 -4.94
CA GLN A 32 23.97 -28.42 -5.59
C GLN A 32 23.64 -27.46 -6.73
N PRO A 33 24.10 -26.20 -6.70
CA PRO A 33 23.94 -25.29 -7.82
C PRO A 33 24.85 -25.75 -8.99
N VAL A 34 24.31 -25.71 -10.20
CA VAL A 34 25.09 -25.95 -11.42
C VAL A 34 25.72 -24.65 -11.91
N LYS A 35 25.05 -23.53 -11.67
CA LYS A 35 25.56 -22.22 -12.06
C LYS A 35 26.68 -21.77 -11.11
N ASP A 36 27.56 -20.92 -11.62
CA ASP A 36 28.60 -20.25 -10.83
C ASP A 36 27.99 -19.47 -9.64
N LYS A 37 28.87 -18.97 -8.76
CA LYS A 37 28.43 -18.24 -7.55
C LYS A 37 27.42 -17.13 -7.85
N GLY A 38 27.56 -16.44 -8.97
CA GLY A 38 26.69 -15.32 -9.37
C GLY A 38 26.84 -14.11 -8.46
N SER A 39 25.94 -13.15 -8.59
CA SER A 39 25.89 -11.95 -7.75
C SER A 39 25.55 -12.30 -6.30
N CYS A 40 26.06 -11.50 -5.35
CA CYS A 40 25.65 -11.62 -3.95
C CYS A 40 24.17 -11.29 -3.82
N VAL A 41 23.49 -11.93 -2.86
CA VAL A 41 22.17 -11.48 -2.41
C VAL A 41 22.35 -10.17 -1.66
N HIS A 42 21.64 -9.14 -2.08
CA HIS A 42 21.72 -7.81 -1.46
C HIS A 42 20.52 -7.59 -0.54
N VAL A 43 20.81 -7.17 0.69
CA VAL A 43 19.79 -6.70 1.64
C VAL A 43 19.95 -5.19 1.79
N GLN A 44 18.88 -4.45 1.54
CA GLN A 44 18.85 -2.99 1.59
C GLN A 44 17.88 -2.50 2.66
N GLU A 45 18.40 -1.75 3.62
CA GLU A 45 17.60 -0.96 4.53
C GLU A 45 17.28 0.39 3.90
N VAL A 46 16.02 0.80 3.93
CA VAL A 46 15.54 2.10 3.47
C VAL A 46 14.69 2.76 4.53
N LYS A 47 14.47 4.05 4.41
CA LYS A 47 13.77 4.83 5.43
C LYS A 47 12.28 4.49 5.52
N ASP A 48 11.58 4.50 4.39
CA ASP A 48 10.13 4.34 4.30
C ASP A 48 9.72 3.69 2.95
N PRO A 49 8.44 3.35 2.74
CA PRO A 49 7.98 2.72 1.51
C PRO A 49 8.18 3.55 0.24
N ASN A 50 8.24 4.89 0.33
CA ASN A 50 8.48 5.73 -0.82
C ASN A 50 9.95 5.67 -1.24
N GLU A 51 10.89 5.72 -0.29
CA GLU A 51 12.32 5.52 -0.56
C GLU A 51 12.58 4.09 -1.07
N GLU A 52 11.85 3.09 -0.56
CA GLU A 52 11.92 1.71 -1.09
C GLU A 52 11.51 1.67 -2.56
N ALA A 53 10.40 2.31 -2.93
CA ALA A 53 9.92 2.38 -4.30
C ALA A 53 10.93 3.06 -5.24
N GLN A 54 11.54 4.18 -4.80
CA GLN A 54 12.60 4.87 -5.55
C GLN A 54 13.82 3.98 -5.74
N TYR A 55 14.29 3.32 -4.69
CA TYR A 55 15.41 2.39 -4.76
C TYR A 55 15.14 1.26 -5.76
N ILE A 56 13.95 0.68 -5.74
CA ILE A 56 13.57 -0.39 -6.68
C ILE A 56 13.53 0.13 -8.11
N ALA A 57 12.99 1.34 -8.33
CA ALA A 57 12.95 1.95 -9.65
C ALA A 57 14.36 2.21 -10.20
N ASP A 58 15.27 2.76 -9.39
CA ASP A 58 16.67 2.99 -9.76
C ASP A 58 17.37 1.68 -10.18
N GLU A 59 17.15 0.61 -9.41
CA GLU A 59 17.76 -0.69 -9.71
C GLU A 59 17.15 -1.36 -10.94
N VAL A 60 15.86 -1.18 -11.19
CA VAL A 60 15.20 -1.66 -12.41
C VAL A 60 15.75 -0.93 -13.64
N GLU A 61 15.86 0.41 -13.59
CA GLU A 61 16.42 1.20 -14.68
C GLU A 61 17.90 0.83 -14.96
N LYS A 62 18.67 0.62 -13.91
CA LYS A 62 20.06 0.15 -14.01
C LYS A 62 20.13 -1.22 -14.71
N ARG A 63 19.30 -2.20 -14.31
CA ARG A 63 19.27 -3.52 -14.94
C ARG A 63 18.81 -3.45 -16.40
N ALA A 64 17.84 -2.59 -16.70
CA ALA A 64 17.40 -2.35 -18.08
C ALA A 64 18.54 -1.75 -18.92
N ALA A 65 19.33 -0.82 -18.39
CA ALA A 65 20.51 -0.28 -19.04
C ALA A 65 21.64 -1.32 -19.27
N GLU A 66 21.71 -2.35 -18.42
CA GLU A 66 22.59 -3.52 -18.61
C GLU A 66 22.04 -4.52 -19.66
N GLY A 67 20.88 -4.24 -20.27
CA GLY A 67 20.27 -5.05 -21.34
C GLY A 67 19.32 -6.14 -20.85
N ILE A 68 18.94 -6.16 -19.58
CA ILE A 68 17.95 -7.11 -19.06
C ILE A 68 16.54 -6.61 -19.41
N PRO A 69 15.70 -7.42 -20.12
CA PRO A 69 14.33 -7.05 -20.44
C PRO A 69 13.48 -6.82 -19.17
N TYR A 70 12.54 -5.87 -19.21
CA TYR A 70 11.65 -5.58 -18.08
C TYR A 70 10.81 -6.79 -17.66
N GLU A 71 10.37 -7.63 -18.60
CA GLU A 71 9.61 -8.86 -18.34
C GLU A 71 10.41 -9.94 -17.59
N ASP A 72 11.75 -9.85 -17.60
CA ASP A 72 12.64 -10.73 -16.84
C ASP A 72 12.94 -10.22 -15.43
N MET A 73 12.28 -9.14 -15.01
CA MET A 73 12.36 -8.57 -13.67
C MET A 73 11.02 -8.70 -12.93
N ALA A 74 11.08 -8.99 -11.64
CA ALA A 74 9.88 -9.07 -10.80
C ALA A 74 10.06 -8.38 -9.45
N VAL A 75 9.02 -7.68 -9.01
CA VAL A 75 8.86 -7.18 -7.64
C VAL A 75 7.83 -8.05 -6.93
N LEU A 76 8.25 -8.71 -5.86
CA LEU A 76 7.43 -9.64 -5.10
C LEU A 76 7.10 -9.07 -3.73
N PHE A 77 5.83 -9.10 -3.36
CA PHE A 77 5.30 -8.60 -2.10
C PHE A 77 4.39 -9.64 -1.44
N ARG A 78 4.11 -9.46 -0.14
CA ARG A 78 3.28 -10.41 0.61
C ARG A 78 1.79 -10.22 0.34
N ILE A 79 1.33 -8.98 0.29
CA ILE A 79 -0.07 -8.60 0.05
C ILE A 79 -0.16 -7.53 -1.04
N HIS A 80 -1.29 -7.45 -1.74
CA HIS A 80 -1.46 -6.57 -2.91
C HIS A 80 -1.32 -5.07 -2.62
N THR A 81 -1.67 -4.63 -1.41
CA THR A 81 -1.56 -3.22 -1.01
C THR A 81 -0.11 -2.75 -0.96
N ASP A 82 0.84 -3.63 -0.68
CA ASP A 82 2.26 -3.31 -0.61
C ASP A 82 2.88 -2.97 -1.98
N ALA A 83 2.18 -3.32 -3.08
CA ALA A 83 2.63 -2.98 -4.44
C ALA A 83 2.44 -1.51 -4.80
N ARG A 84 1.58 -0.77 -4.08
CA ARG A 84 1.15 0.58 -4.47
C ARG A 84 2.31 1.56 -4.60
N PRO A 85 3.20 1.75 -3.62
CA PRO A 85 4.28 2.72 -3.74
C PRO A 85 5.18 2.45 -4.95
N VAL A 86 5.53 1.18 -5.18
CA VAL A 86 6.35 0.78 -6.33
C VAL A 86 5.61 1.01 -7.65
N ALA A 87 4.31 0.71 -7.70
CA ALA A 87 3.52 0.93 -8.91
C ALA A 87 3.36 2.43 -9.22
N GLU A 88 3.17 3.27 -8.20
CA GLU A 88 3.12 4.74 -8.33
C GLU A 88 4.44 5.28 -8.90
N GLU A 89 5.57 4.90 -8.31
CA GLU A 89 6.92 5.31 -8.75
C GLU A 89 7.21 4.86 -10.20
N PHE A 90 6.86 3.59 -10.55
CA PHE A 90 7.04 3.10 -11.91
C PHE A 90 6.17 3.84 -12.93
N LEU A 91 4.96 4.23 -12.53
CA LEU A 91 4.07 5.03 -13.38
C LEU A 91 4.63 6.43 -13.61
N GLU A 92 5.15 7.07 -12.58
CA GLU A 92 5.74 8.41 -12.64
C GLU A 92 6.99 8.42 -13.53
N ARG A 93 7.87 7.44 -13.38
CA ARG A 93 9.09 7.28 -14.20
C ARG A 93 8.83 6.64 -15.57
N LYS A 94 7.58 6.28 -15.89
CA LYS A 94 7.20 5.59 -17.14
C LYS A 94 7.88 4.24 -17.33
N ILE A 95 8.26 3.56 -16.24
CA ILE A 95 8.77 2.20 -16.27
C ILE A 95 7.59 1.27 -16.61
N PRO A 96 7.72 0.43 -17.66
CA PRO A 96 6.65 -0.50 -18.01
C PRO A 96 6.48 -1.54 -16.91
N LEU A 97 5.26 -1.72 -16.44
CA LEU A 97 4.94 -2.70 -15.40
C LEU A 97 3.78 -3.59 -15.82
N GLN A 98 3.79 -4.83 -15.37
CA GLN A 98 2.73 -5.79 -15.57
C GLN A 98 2.20 -6.31 -14.22
N MET A 99 0.89 -6.28 -14.04
CA MET A 99 0.23 -6.90 -12.90
C MET A 99 -0.87 -7.84 -13.35
N LYS A 100 -0.90 -9.05 -12.78
CA LYS A 100 -1.93 -10.04 -13.08
C LYS A 100 -3.29 -9.65 -12.50
N GLU A 101 -3.29 -9.07 -11.33
CA GLU A 101 -4.48 -8.59 -10.62
C GLU A 101 -4.56 -7.06 -10.69
N ARG A 102 -5.78 -6.51 -10.64
CA ARG A 102 -5.93 -5.05 -10.55
C ARG A 102 -5.38 -4.58 -9.22
N LEU A 103 -4.51 -3.57 -9.24
CA LEU A 103 -4.22 -2.82 -8.02
C LEU A 103 -5.55 -2.29 -7.47
N PRO A 104 -5.91 -2.62 -6.23
CA PRO A 104 -7.01 -1.92 -5.62
C PRO A 104 -6.64 -0.44 -5.56
N ASN A 105 -7.44 0.40 -6.19
CA ASN A 105 -7.24 1.84 -6.08
C ASN A 105 -7.60 2.26 -4.65
N LEU A 106 -6.61 2.69 -3.87
CA LEU A 106 -6.80 3.19 -2.51
C LEU A 106 -7.90 4.26 -2.46
N TYR A 107 -7.97 5.11 -3.49
CA TYR A 107 -8.92 6.22 -3.56
C TYR A 107 -10.36 5.80 -3.90
N ASP A 108 -10.59 4.53 -4.28
CA ASP A 108 -11.93 3.97 -4.43
C ASP A 108 -12.53 3.48 -3.11
N HIS A 109 -11.70 3.32 -2.07
CA HIS A 109 -12.17 2.91 -0.75
C HIS A 109 -13.06 3.99 -0.12
N PHE A 110 -14.10 3.59 0.64
CA PHE A 110 -15.03 4.55 1.22
C PHE A 110 -14.38 5.57 2.16
N ILE A 111 -13.33 5.16 2.90
CA ILE A 111 -12.54 6.05 3.77
C ILE A 111 -11.90 7.17 2.95
N ALA A 112 -11.25 6.82 1.84
CA ALA A 112 -10.64 7.81 0.97
C ALA A 112 -11.66 8.75 0.35
N LYS A 113 -12.82 8.23 -0.06
CA LYS A 113 -13.94 9.03 -0.57
C LYS A 113 -14.46 10.01 0.46
N ASP A 114 -14.56 9.58 1.75
CA ASP A 114 -14.97 10.46 2.83
C ASP A 114 -13.97 11.60 3.08
N ILE A 115 -12.69 11.25 3.16
CA ILE A 115 -11.60 12.22 3.34
C ILE A 115 -11.56 13.22 2.17
N CYS A 116 -11.66 12.73 0.93
CA CYS A 116 -11.73 13.59 -0.25
C CYS A 116 -12.97 14.49 -0.25
N ALA A 117 -14.13 14.01 0.23
CA ALA A 117 -15.33 14.83 0.37
C ALA A 117 -15.13 16.00 1.35
N TYR A 118 -14.49 15.73 2.52
CA TYR A 118 -14.11 16.79 3.44
C TYR A 118 -13.23 17.86 2.79
N PHE A 119 -12.22 17.43 2.02
CA PHE A 119 -11.32 18.37 1.35
C PHE A 119 -11.98 19.13 0.19
N ARG A 120 -12.86 18.49 -0.59
CA ARG A 120 -13.61 19.20 -1.64
C ARG A 120 -14.49 20.31 -1.06
N LEU A 121 -15.19 20.02 0.04
CA LEU A 121 -15.96 21.04 0.76
C LEU A 121 -15.06 22.16 1.31
N ALA A 122 -13.88 21.81 1.82
CA ALA A 122 -12.90 22.80 2.31
C ALA A 122 -12.39 23.72 1.20
N LEU A 123 -12.24 23.24 -0.02
CA LEU A 123 -11.88 24.04 -1.19
C LEU A 123 -13.04 24.91 -1.71
N GLY A 124 -14.24 24.78 -1.14
CA GLY A 124 -15.42 25.55 -1.51
C GLY A 124 -16.33 24.85 -2.51
N ASN A 125 -16.03 23.61 -2.87
CA ASN A 125 -16.85 22.77 -3.75
C ASN A 125 -18.05 22.20 -2.96
N MET A 126 -19.08 23.02 -2.78
CA MET A 126 -20.27 22.67 -1.99
C MET A 126 -21.21 21.74 -2.77
N GLU A 127 -20.70 20.53 -3.08
CA GLU A 127 -21.49 19.48 -3.71
C GLU A 127 -22.42 18.80 -2.70
N ARG A 128 -23.71 18.64 -3.08
CA ARG A 128 -24.70 18.00 -2.21
C ARG A 128 -24.30 16.58 -1.79
N ASN A 129 -23.74 15.83 -2.71
CA ASN A 129 -23.32 14.45 -2.45
C ASN A 129 -22.18 14.39 -1.43
N ASP A 130 -21.19 15.28 -1.51
CA ASP A 130 -20.08 15.36 -0.58
C ASP A 130 -20.54 15.73 0.83
N LEU A 131 -21.43 16.72 0.95
CA LEU A 131 -21.98 17.11 2.25
C LEU A 131 -22.81 15.96 2.87
N LEU A 132 -23.70 15.35 2.11
CA LEU A 132 -24.49 14.20 2.58
C LEU A 132 -23.61 13.00 2.98
N GLN A 133 -22.47 12.83 2.34
CA GLN A 133 -21.53 11.75 2.63
C GLN A 133 -20.88 11.92 4.01
N ILE A 134 -20.47 13.15 4.37
CA ILE A 134 -19.67 13.38 5.58
C ILE A 134 -20.45 14.00 6.74
N MET A 135 -21.61 14.58 6.54
CA MET A 135 -22.34 15.33 7.56
C MET A 135 -22.63 14.54 8.85
N ASN A 136 -22.70 13.20 8.74
CA ASN A 136 -22.87 12.28 9.88
C ASN A 136 -21.69 11.27 10.03
N ARG A 137 -20.48 11.68 9.61
CA ARG A 137 -19.26 10.90 9.78
C ARG A 137 -18.14 11.75 10.41
N PRO A 138 -18.13 11.97 11.72
CA PRO A 138 -18.87 11.29 12.80
C PRO A 138 -20.35 11.70 12.90
N LYS A 139 -21.07 10.96 13.76
CA LYS A 139 -22.51 11.09 13.95
C LYS A 139 -22.89 12.45 14.55
N ARG A 140 -23.61 13.27 13.77
CA ARG A 140 -24.11 14.60 14.17
C ARG A 140 -25.62 14.70 14.21
N TYR A 141 -26.35 13.64 13.81
CA TYR A 141 -27.82 13.58 13.75
C TYR A 141 -28.46 14.61 12.80
N LEU A 142 -27.69 15.08 11.81
CA LEU A 142 -28.21 15.96 10.78
C LEU A 142 -29.08 15.17 9.78
N GLY A 143 -30.32 15.61 9.59
CA GLY A 143 -31.24 14.99 8.63
C GLY A 143 -30.90 15.38 7.20
N ARG A 144 -31.13 14.48 6.25
CA ARG A 144 -30.85 14.73 4.82
C ARG A 144 -31.70 15.89 4.26
N ASP A 145 -32.87 16.11 4.83
CA ASP A 145 -33.82 17.17 4.40
C ASP A 145 -33.30 18.57 4.72
N SER A 146 -32.40 18.70 5.70
CA SER A 146 -31.75 19.98 6.00
C SER A 146 -30.79 20.48 4.93
N VAL A 147 -30.43 19.62 3.98
CA VAL A 147 -29.47 19.91 2.90
C VAL A 147 -30.23 20.22 1.60
N GLY A 148 -31.35 20.76 1.57
CA GLY A 148 -32.08 21.20 0.37
C GLY A 148 -31.85 20.40 -0.93
N SER A 149 -32.50 20.78 -2.00
CA SER A 149 -32.31 20.16 -3.35
C SER A 149 -31.31 20.92 -4.24
N GLY A 150 -30.96 22.15 -3.85
CA GLY A 150 -30.03 23.02 -4.58
C GLY A 150 -28.57 22.87 -4.12
N THR A 151 -27.75 23.88 -4.35
CA THR A 151 -26.39 23.98 -3.80
C THR A 151 -26.49 24.09 -2.28
N PRO A 152 -25.85 23.18 -1.52
CA PRO A 152 -25.92 23.19 -0.06
C PRO A 152 -25.39 24.48 0.53
N SER A 153 -26.06 24.92 1.59
CA SER A 153 -25.64 26.08 2.38
C SER A 153 -25.81 25.80 3.87
N PHE A 154 -24.79 26.11 4.66
CA PHE A 154 -24.88 26.03 6.11
C PHE A 154 -25.92 26.96 6.66
N GLU A 155 -26.19 28.10 5.99
CA GLU A 155 -27.23 29.02 6.36
C GLU A 155 -28.64 28.41 6.23
N GLU A 156 -28.91 27.68 5.15
CA GLU A 156 -30.17 26.95 4.95
C GLU A 156 -30.34 25.85 6.00
N MET A 157 -29.26 25.12 6.30
CA MET A 157 -29.29 24.12 7.37
C MET A 157 -29.62 24.74 8.74
N ARG A 158 -29.07 25.93 9.07
CA ARG A 158 -29.43 26.66 10.29
C ARG A 158 -30.89 27.07 10.28
N LYS A 159 -31.42 27.58 9.18
CA LYS A 159 -32.84 27.92 9.03
C LYS A 159 -33.75 26.72 9.29
N PHE A 160 -33.35 25.53 8.76
CA PHE A 160 -34.09 24.28 8.96
C PHE A 160 -34.16 23.85 10.44
N TYR A 161 -33.12 24.13 11.22
CA TYR A 161 -33.02 23.76 12.63
C TYR A 161 -33.13 24.95 13.58
N CYS A 162 -33.78 26.06 13.18
CA CYS A 162 -33.79 27.31 13.92
C CYS A 162 -34.34 27.19 15.34
N ASP A 163 -35.16 26.18 15.64
CA ASP A 163 -35.77 25.88 16.94
C ASP A 163 -34.93 24.86 17.79
N LYS A 164 -33.75 24.44 17.31
CA LYS A 164 -32.93 23.39 17.95
C LYS A 164 -31.49 23.85 18.14
N GLU A 165 -31.22 24.58 19.21
CA GLU A 165 -29.92 25.17 19.51
C GLU A 165 -28.77 24.17 19.43
N TRP A 166 -28.92 22.98 20.00
CA TRP A 166 -27.90 21.92 19.94
C TRP A 166 -27.59 21.40 18.53
N MET A 167 -28.50 21.61 17.57
CA MET A 167 -28.24 21.30 16.15
C MET A 167 -27.48 22.43 15.47
N LEU A 168 -27.76 23.67 15.84
CA LEU A 168 -27.03 24.85 15.36
C LEU A 168 -25.55 24.73 15.73
N ASP A 169 -25.24 24.40 16.98
CA ASP A 169 -23.86 24.16 17.44
C ASP A 169 -23.11 23.12 16.58
N ARG A 170 -23.80 22.05 16.22
CA ARG A 170 -23.20 20.99 15.35
C ARG A 170 -22.96 21.43 13.93
N ILE A 171 -23.84 22.25 13.38
CA ILE A 171 -23.70 22.86 12.06
C ILE A 171 -22.52 23.83 12.07
N ASP A 172 -22.45 24.68 13.08
CA ASP A 172 -21.38 25.66 13.24
C ASP A 172 -20.03 24.99 13.43
N GLN A 173 -19.96 23.93 14.22
CA GLN A 173 -18.75 23.14 14.38
C GLN A 173 -18.34 22.50 13.04
N LEU A 174 -19.27 21.92 12.27
CA LEU A 174 -18.97 21.32 10.98
C LEU A 174 -18.45 22.37 9.97
N GLU A 175 -19.09 23.54 9.90
CA GLU A 175 -18.65 24.63 9.04
C GLU A 175 -17.25 25.12 9.44
N TRP A 176 -17.02 25.27 10.74
CA TRP A 176 -15.71 25.69 11.26
C TRP A 176 -14.62 24.66 10.92
N ASP A 177 -14.90 23.38 11.14
CA ASP A 177 -13.97 22.27 10.81
C ASP A 177 -13.59 22.29 9.32
N ILE A 178 -14.55 22.46 8.43
CA ILE A 178 -14.33 22.56 6.98
C ILE A 178 -13.48 23.79 6.64
N LYS A 179 -13.74 24.94 7.26
CA LYS A 179 -12.93 26.16 7.06
C LYS A 179 -11.48 25.99 7.53
N MET A 180 -11.28 25.27 8.63
CA MET A 180 -9.93 24.98 9.14
C MET A 180 -9.14 24.08 8.20
N LEU A 181 -9.77 23.08 7.61
CA LEU A 181 -9.12 22.17 6.65
C LEU A 181 -8.54 22.88 5.42
N ARG A 182 -9.17 23.96 4.97
CA ARG A 182 -8.72 24.72 3.79
C ARG A 182 -7.28 25.21 3.87
N LYS A 183 -6.76 25.42 5.08
CA LYS A 183 -5.43 25.99 5.35
C LYS A 183 -4.38 24.92 5.70
N THR A 184 -4.74 23.65 5.60
CA THR A 184 -3.86 22.53 6.01
C THR A 184 -3.30 21.81 4.80
N ALA A 185 -2.05 21.32 4.93
CA ALA A 185 -1.55 20.32 3.99
C ALA A 185 -2.35 19.02 4.11
N PRO A 186 -2.46 18.21 3.05
CA PRO A 186 -3.32 17.00 3.04
C PRO A 186 -3.03 16.06 4.22
N TYR A 187 -1.78 15.73 4.51
CA TYR A 187 -1.40 14.90 5.65
C TYR A 187 -1.90 15.45 7.00
N ALA A 188 -1.69 16.74 7.25
CA ALA A 188 -2.15 17.40 8.48
C ALA A 188 -3.68 17.47 8.56
N GLY A 189 -4.33 17.70 7.41
CA GLY A 189 -5.79 17.72 7.29
C GLY A 189 -6.42 16.36 7.57
N ILE A 190 -5.84 15.26 7.07
CA ILE A 190 -6.29 13.90 7.39
C ILE A 190 -6.19 13.65 8.89
N ASN A 191 -5.07 14.01 9.52
CA ASN A 191 -4.91 13.89 10.97
C ASN A 191 -5.92 14.74 11.76
N TYR A 192 -6.26 15.93 11.27
CA TYR A 192 -7.31 16.77 11.84
C TYR A 192 -8.68 16.09 11.75
N ILE A 193 -9.04 15.54 10.57
CA ILE A 193 -10.29 14.80 10.36
C ILE A 193 -10.36 13.58 11.29
N ARG A 194 -9.29 12.84 11.42
CA ARG A 194 -9.22 11.68 12.31
C ARG A 194 -9.47 12.03 13.77
N LYS A 195 -8.67 12.98 14.29
CA LYS A 195 -8.54 13.19 15.74
C LYS A 195 -9.43 14.31 16.26
N ARG A 196 -9.56 15.42 15.53
CA ARG A 196 -10.31 16.59 15.98
C ARG A 196 -11.77 16.53 15.57
N ILE A 197 -12.05 16.19 14.32
CA ILE A 197 -13.42 15.98 13.85
C ILE A 197 -14.02 14.69 14.45
N GLY A 198 -13.17 13.66 14.74
CA GLY A 198 -13.61 12.43 15.39
C GLY A 198 -13.94 11.31 14.40
N TYR A 199 -13.29 11.30 13.24
CA TYR A 199 -13.51 10.24 12.24
C TYR A 199 -13.04 8.86 12.72
N ASP A 200 -12.01 8.78 13.60
CA ASP A 200 -11.57 7.53 14.22
C ASP A 200 -12.66 6.88 15.10
N ASP A 201 -13.53 7.69 15.74
CA ASP A 201 -14.69 7.18 16.50
C ASP A 201 -15.78 6.65 15.55
N PHE A 202 -16.04 7.36 14.44
CA PHE A 202 -16.93 6.84 13.41
C PHE A 202 -16.46 5.49 12.88
N LEU A 203 -15.15 5.32 12.61
CA LEU A 203 -14.61 4.04 12.13
C LEU A 203 -14.74 2.92 13.17
N LYS A 204 -14.62 3.23 14.46
CA LYS A 204 -14.86 2.28 15.54
C LYS A 204 -16.32 1.78 15.54
N ASP A 205 -17.27 2.70 15.45
CA ASP A 205 -18.70 2.38 15.42
C ASP A 205 -19.05 1.60 14.14
N TYR A 206 -18.48 2.00 12.99
CA TYR A 206 -18.65 1.33 11.72
C TYR A 206 -18.12 -0.11 11.76
N ALA A 207 -16.90 -0.32 12.30
CA ALA A 207 -16.29 -1.63 12.44
C ALA A 207 -17.15 -2.57 13.28
N PHE A 208 -17.66 -2.07 14.41
CA PHE A 208 -18.58 -2.82 15.27
C PHE A 208 -19.88 -3.20 14.56
N ALA A 209 -20.53 -2.22 13.92
CA ALA A 209 -21.82 -2.42 13.23
C ALA A 209 -21.71 -3.37 12.02
N ARG A 210 -20.59 -3.34 11.30
CA ARG A 210 -20.35 -4.13 10.08
C ARG A 210 -19.60 -5.44 10.34
N LYS A 211 -19.18 -5.69 11.59
CA LYS A 211 -18.37 -6.87 11.97
C LYS A 211 -17.08 -7.00 11.15
N VAL A 212 -16.44 -5.89 10.84
CA VAL A 212 -15.13 -5.86 10.16
C VAL A 212 -14.02 -5.53 11.16
N ASP A 213 -12.79 -5.96 10.86
CA ASP A 213 -11.67 -5.66 11.73
C ASP A 213 -11.32 -4.16 11.66
N ARG A 214 -11.33 -3.50 12.83
CA ARG A 214 -10.91 -2.09 12.95
C ARG A 214 -9.46 -1.89 12.50
N ALA A 215 -8.61 -2.90 12.69
CA ALA A 215 -7.20 -2.82 12.30
C ALA A 215 -7.06 -2.67 10.79
N ASP A 216 -7.89 -3.38 10.00
CA ASP A 216 -7.87 -3.28 8.54
C ASP A 216 -8.32 -1.87 8.06
N LEU A 217 -9.33 -1.27 8.69
CA LEU A 217 -9.77 0.11 8.40
C LEU A 217 -8.69 1.15 8.76
N ASN A 218 -8.02 0.96 9.89
CA ASN A 218 -6.92 1.82 10.32
C ASN A 218 -5.70 1.69 9.40
N GLU A 219 -5.45 0.52 8.81
CA GLU A 219 -4.38 0.31 7.84
C GLU A 219 -4.66 1.12 6.56
N VAL A 220 -5.88 1.07 6.02
CA VAL A 220 -6.30 1.90 4.87
C VAL A 220 -6.14 3.39 5.15
N LEU A 221 -6.53 3.84 6.34
CA LEU A 221 -6.42 5.25 6.72
C LEU A 221 -4.96 5.70 6.86
N ALA A 222 -4.11 4.82 7.41
CA ALA A 222 -2.68 5.08 7.51
C ALA A 222 -1.98 5.11 6.15
N GLU A 223 -2.38 4.21 5.22
CA GLU A 223 -1.90 4.26 3.84
C GLU A 223 -2.30 5.57 3.14
N LEU A 224 -3.51 6.06 3.39
CA LEU A 224 -3.99 7.32 2.83
C LEU A 224 -3.20 8.52 3.38
N GLU A 225 -2.84 8.49 4.68
CA GLU A 225 -1.97 9.51 5.29
C GLU A 225 -0.58 9.52 4.64
N GLU A 226 0.05 8.37 4.46
CA GLU A 226 1.36 8.29 3.82
C GLU A 226 1.30 8.73 2.35
N ALA A 227 0.25 8.33 1.61
CA ALA A 227 0.04 8.77 0.24
C ALA A 227 -0.14 10.30 0.11
N ALA A 228 -0.66 10.95 1.13
CA ALA A 228 -0.87 12.39 1.17
C ALA A 228 0.37 13.19 1.64
N ARG A 229 1.36 12.53 2.26
CA ARG A 229 2.52 13.18 2.92
C ARG A 229 3.39 14.02 1.98
N PRO A 230 3.67 13.62 0.72
CA PRO A 230 4.54 14.39 -0.18
C PRO A 230 3.95 15.73 -0.63
N PHE A 231 2.63 15.92 -0.50
CA PHE A 231 1.94 17.06 -1.10
C PHE A 231 1.78 18.22 -0.12
N ALA A 232 2.13 19.44 -0.57
CA ALA A 232 2.01 20.65 0.21
C ALA A 232 0.57 21.20 0.22
N THR A 233 -0.21 20.98 -0.85
CA THR A 233 -1.57 21.49 -1.02
C THR A 233 -2.56 20.38 -1.36
N ILE A 234 -3.85 20.63 -1.04
CA ILE A 234 -4.94 19.69 -1.33
C ILE A 234 -5.11 19.55 -2.86
N GLU A 235 -4.92 20.63 -3.60
CA GLU A 235 -5.06 20.64 -5.06
C GLU A 235 -3.98 19.80 -5.75
N GLU A 236 -2.74 19.86 -5.26
CA GLU A 236 -1.65 19.00 -5.75
C GLU A 236 -1.97 17.53 -5.52
N TRP A 237 -2.45 17.19 -4.31
CA TRP A 237 -2.82 15.83 -3.98
C TRP A 237 -3.99 15.32 -4.82
N PHE A 238 -5.02 16.15 -5.07
CA PHE A 238 -6.14 15.78 -5.94
C PHE A 238 -5.71 15.55 -7.39
N ARG A 239 -4.80 16.39 -7.90
CA ARG A 239 -4.23 16.18 -9.24
C ARG A 239 -3.51 14.84 -9.34
N HIS A 240 -2.70 14.51 -8.33
CA HIS A 240 -2.06 13.19 -8.24
C HIS A 240 -3.08 12.04 -8.22
N ILE A 241 -4.14 12.15 -7.41
CA ILE A 241 -5.23 11.14 -7.36
C ILE A 241 -5.86 10.92 -8.74
N GLU A 242 -6.16 12.00 -9.45
CA GLU A 242 -6.76 11.94 -10.79
C GLU A 242 -5.81 11.30 -11.80
N GLU A 243 -4.55 11.70 -11.81
CA GLU A 243 -3.53 11.14 -12.70
C GLU A 243 -3.30 9.65 -12.43
N TYR A 244 -3.13 9.27 -11.18
CA TYR A 244 -2.97 7.89 -10.76
C TYR A 244 -4.17 7.03 -11.17
N THR A 245 -5.39 7.49 -10.85
CA THR A 245 -6.62 6.78 -11.22
C THR A 245 -6.75 6.62 -12.73
N ARG A 246 -6.44 7.68 -13.50
CA ARG A 246 -6.44 7.64 -14.97
C ARG A 246 -5.42 6.62 -15.50
N MET A 247 -4.22 6.59 -14.94
CA MET A 247 -3.18 5.65 -15.33
C MET A 247 -3.57 4.20 -15.04
N LEU A 248 -4.17 3.93 -13.89
CA LEU A 248 -4.70 2.60 -13.58
C LEU A 248 -5.78 2.15 -14.57
N GLN A 249 -6.67 3.07 -14.95
CA GLN A 249 -7.74 2.78 -15.92
C GLN A 249 -7.18 2.52 -17.33
N LEU A 250 -6.20 3.29 -17.79
CA LEU A 250 -5.54 3.09 -19.07
C LEU A 250 -4.80 1.74 -19.11
N LYS A 251 -4.09 1.38 -18.04
CA LYS A 251 -3.45 0.07 -17.94
C LYS A 251 -4.45 -1.09 -17.89
N ALA A 252 -5.57 -0.91 -17.20
CA ALA A 252 -6.62 -1.93 -17.19
C ALA A 252 -7.19 -2.20 -18.61
N LYS A 253 -7.23 -1.19 -19.47
CA LYS A 253 -7.67 -1.32 -20.88
C LYS A 253 -6.61 -1.97 -21.78
N ARG A 254 -5.32 -1.66 -21.57
CA ARG A 254 -4.20 -2.20 -22.37
C ARG A 254 -3.77 -3.62 -21.97
N ARG A 255 -4.34 -4.19 -20.93
CA ARG A 255 -3.95 -5.47 -20.27
C ARG A 255 -3.81 -6.68 -21.21
N GLN A 256 -4.35 -6.62 -22.43
CA GLN A 256 -4.25 -7.70 -23.44
C GLN A 256 -3.02 -7.58 -24.36
N GLU A 257 -2.38 -6.40 -24.42
CA GLU A 257 -1.33 -6.11 -25.42
C GLU A 257 0.07 -6.03 -24.79
N ASP A 258 0.22 -5.63 -23.54
CA ASP A 258 1.52 -5.42 -22.91
C ASP A 258 2.02 -6.72 -22.23
N LYS A 259 2.81 -7.51 -22.95
CA LYS A 259 3.62 -8.60 -22.39
C LYS A 259 4.96 -8.12 -21.83
N GLU A 260 5.33 -6.89 -22.13
CA GLU A 260 6.62 -6.28 -21.83
C GLU A 260 6.50 -5.34 -20.61
N GLY A 261 7.01 -5.76 -19.46
CA GLY A 261 7.05 -4.94 -18.26
C GLY A 261 7.45 -5.69 -17.01
N VAL A 262 7.99 -4.96 -16.03
CA VAL A 262 8.36 -5.52 -14.72
C VAL A 262 7.13 -6.12 -14.06
N ARG A 263 7.24 -7.35 -13.59
CA ARG A 263 6.12 -8.07 -12.99
C ARG A 263 5.96 -7.73 -11.52
N LEU A 264 4.87 -7.08 -11.17
CA LEU A 264 4.46 -6.83 -9.79
C LEU A 264 3.46 -7.90 -9.37
N MET A 265 3.80 -8.72 -8.37
CA MET A 265 2.95 -9.85 -7.97
C MET A 265 3.20 -10.28 -6.52
N THR A 266 2.23 -10.97 -5.94
CA THR A 266 2.42 -11.56 -4.62
C THR A 266 3.36 -12.75 -4.69
N LEU A 267 4.02 -13.06 -3.56
CA LEU A 267 4.83 -14.27 -3.38
C LEU A 267 4.08 -15.55 -3.79
N HIS A 268 2.77 -15.63 -3.49
CA HIS A 268 1.93 -16.76 -3.88
C HIS A 268 1.77 -16.87 -5.40
N SER A 269 1.54 -15.74 -6.07
CA SER A 269 1.35 -15.70 -7.53
C SER A 269 2.64 -15.97 -8.31
N ALA A 270 3.79 -15.81 -7.66
CA ALA A 270 5.11 -16.07 -8.26
C ALA A 270 5.48 -17.55 -8.32
N LYS A 271 4.71 -18.43 -7.66
CA LYS A 271 4.97 -19.87 -7.66
C LYS A 271 4.92 -20.42 -9.09
N GLY A 272 5.98 -21.11 -9.50
CA GLY A 272 6.12 -21.69 -10.85
C GLY A 272 6.72 -20.75 -11.89
N LEU A 273 6.88 -19.46 -11.60
CA LEU A 273 7.55 -18.50 -12.47
C LEU A 273 9.03 -18.39 -12.11
N GLU A 274 9.81 -17.73 -12.98
CA GLU A 274 11.22 -17.44 -12.76
C GLU A 274 11.66 -16.20 -13.53
N PHE A 275 12.56 -15.41 -12.95
CA PHE A 275 12.99 -14.11 -13.46
C PHE A 275 14.52 -14.00 -13.35
N ASP A 276 15.12 -13.21 -14.21
CA ASP A 276 16.54 -12.87 -14.08
C ASP A 276 16.80 -12.16 -12.75
N THR A 277 16.02 -11.10 -12.48
CA THR A 277 16.14 -10.26 -11.30
C THR A 277 14.85 -10.26 -10.49
N VAL A 278 14.96 -10.49 -9.19
CA VAL A 278 13.85 -10.44 -8.24
C VAL A 278 14.13 -9.44 -7.12
N PHE A 279 13.14 -8.63 -6.84
CA PHE A 279 13.08 -7.73 -5.69
C PHE A 279 12.04 -8.25 -4.71
N LEU A 280 12.43 -8.56 -3.46
CA LEU A 280 11.54 -8.86 -2.36
C LEU A 280 11.40 -7.59 -1.51
N VAL A 281 10.25 -6.97 -1.53
CA VAL A 281 10.00 -5.66 -0.89
C VAL A 281 9.22 -5.80 0.41
N GLU A 282 9.34 -4.78 1.29
CA GLU A 282 8.71 -4.78 2.62
C GLU A 282 8.99 -6.06 3.44
N ALA A 283 10.25 -6.53 3.42
CA ALA A 283 10.68 -7.67 4.22
C ALA A 283 10.79 -7.27 5.70
N ASN A 284 9.67 -6.83 6.28
CA ASN A 284 9.53 -6.37 7.65
C ASN A 284 8.75 -7.36 8.51
N GLU A 285 9.03 -7.38 9.81
CA GLU A 285 8.26 -8.15 10.79
C GLU A 285 6.79 -7.71 10.77
N GLY A 286 5.86 -8.67 10.78
CA GLY A 286 4.43 -8.44 10.63
C GLY A 286 3.94 -8.35 9.18
N LYS A 287 4.87 -8.25 8.21
CA LYS A 287 4.61 -8.41 6.77
C LYS A 287 5.15 -9.75 6.26
N MET A 288 6.39 -10.06 6.55
CA MET A 288 7.05 -11.33 6.27
C MET A 288 7.82 -11.78 7.53
N PRO A 289 7.29 -12.62 8.42
CA PRO A 289 5.98 -13.29 8.35
C PRO A 289 4.78 -12.35 8.48
N TYR A 290 3.66 -12.75 7.88
CA TYR A 290 2.46 -11.94 7.96
C TYR A 290 1.88 -11.92 9.37
N LYS A 291 1.40 -10.74 9.82
CA LYS A 291 0.90 -10.50 11.20
C LYS A 291 -0.16 -11.51 11.71
N LYS A 292 -0.84 -12.24 10.81
CA LYS A 292 -1.82 -13.28 11.16
C LYS A 292 -1.19 -14.64 11.45
N ALA A 293 0.07 -14.87 11.10
CA ALA A 293 0.81 -16.06 11.50
C ALA A 293 1.15 -15.96 13.00
N LYS A 294 0.47 -16.75 13.82
CA LYS A 294 0.59 -16.69 15.29
C LYS A 294 1.27 -17.92 15.87
N THR A 295 1.28 -19.02 15.15
CA THR A 295 1.89 -20.29 15.55
C THR A 295 3.20 -20.52 14.82
N GLU A 296 4.09 -21.35 15.39
CA GLU A 296 5.34 -21.72 14.74
C GLU A 296 5.09 -22.40 13.37
N ALA A 297 4.07 -23.25 13.28
CA ALA A 297 3.71 -23.90 12.02
C ALA A 297 3.31 -22.89 10.94
N GLU A 298 2.59 -21.81 11.31
CA GLU A 298 2.22 -20.74 10.38
C GLU A 298 3.46 -19.90 10.00
N THR A 299 4.38 -19.66 10.95
CA THR A 299 5.65 -18.98 10.69
C THR A 299 6.53 -19.79 9.74
N GLU A 300 6.59 -21.11 9.90
CA GLU A 300 7.28 -21.99 8.97
C GLU A 300 6.70 -21.95 7.56
N GLU A 301 5.36 -21.82 7.42
CA GLU A 301 4.72 -21.68 6.11
C GLU A 301 5.04 -20.33 5.47
N GLU A 302 5.06 -19.25 6.23
CA GLU A 302 5.51 -17.94 5.77
C GLU A 302 7.00 -17.97 5.34
N ARG A 303 7.84 -18.70 6.07
CA ARG A 303 9.26 -18.91 5.70
C ARG A 303 9.39 -19.72 4.40
N ARG A 304 8.54 -20.72 4.18
CA ARG A 304 8.48 -21.44 2.89
C ARG A 304 8.08 -20.49 1.76
N LEU A 305 7.15 -19.60 2.01
CA LEU A 305 6.71 -18.62 1.02
C LEU A 305 7.83 -17.62 0.68
N PHE A 306 8.55 -17.14 1.68
CA PHE A 306 9.73 -16.27 1.50
C PHE A 306 10.82 -17.00 0.69
N TYR A 307 11.13 -18.24 1.06
CA TYR A 307 12.05 -19.12 0.32
C TYR A 307 11.62 -19.30 -1.14
N VAL A 308 10.32 -19.51 -1.39
CA VAL A 308 9.80 -19.59 -2.75
C VAL A 308 10.06 -18.30 -3.50
N GLY A 309 9.84 -17.14 -2.90
CA GLY A 309 10.16 -15.84 -3.50
C GLY A 309 11.63 -15.70 -3.86
N MET A 310 12.54 -16.02 -2.93
CA MET A 310 13.98 -16.00 -3.18
C MET A 310 14.39 -16.87 -4.39
N THR A 311 13.83 -18.08 -4.45
CA THR A 311 14.13 -19.07 -5.52
C THR A 311 13.48 -18.75 -6.86
N ARG A 312 12.77 -17.64 -6.99
CA ARG A 312 12.29 -17.13 -8.29
C ARG A 312 13.39 -16.43 -9.07
N ALA A 313 14.43 -15.95 -8.38
CA ALA A 313 15.57 -15.29 -9.00
C ALA A 313 16.52 -16.30 -9.67
N LYS A 314 16.97 -15.95 -10.87
CA LYS A 314 18.00 -16.68 -11.61
C LYS A 314 19.39 -16.14 -11.29
N GLU A 315 19.60 -14.81 -11.42
CA GLU A 315 20.92 -14.18 -11.34
C GLU A 315 21.00 -13.15 -10.19
N VAL A 316 19.98 -12.32 -10.00
CA VAL A 316 20.01 -11.23 -9.01
C VAL A 316 18.82 -11.33 -8.07
N LEU A 317 19.11 -11.31 -6.77
CA LEU A 317 18.11 -11.22 -5.71
C LEU A 317 18.43 -10.01 -4.82
N LYS A 318 17.46 -9.12 -4.70
CA LYS A 318 17.50 -8.00 -3.77
C LYS A 318 16.34 -8.08 -2.80
N VAL A 319 16.63 -7.89 -1.53
CA VAL A 319 15.65 -7.89 -0.44
C VAL A 319 15.70 -6.51 0.19
N SER A 320 14.56 -5.87 0.38
CA SER A 320 14.50 -4.57 1.05
C SER A 320 13.52 -4.57 2.21
N TYR A 321 13.83 -3.75 3.21
CA TYR A 321 12.95 -3.50 4.35
C TYR A 321 13.00 -2.02 4.75
N VAL A 322 11.92 -1.54 5.35
CA VAL A 322 11.77 -0.14 5.74
C VAL A 322 11.97 0.07 7.24
N LYS A 323 12.58 1.20 7.63
CA LYS A 323 12.73 1.59 9.05
C LYS A 323 11.44 2.11 9.66
N THR A 324 10.64 2.81 8.85
CA THR A 324 9.41 3.43 9.32
C THR A 324 8.28 3.17 8.35
N LYS A 325 7.10 2.90 8.88
CA LYS A 325 5.87 2.80 8.10
C LYS A 325 4.72 3.47 8.87
N ASN A 326 3.98 4.34 8.19
CA ASN A 326 2.87 5.07 8.80
C ASN A 326 3.29 5.84 10.07
N GLY A 327 4.49 6.46 10.04
CA GLY A 327 5.05 7.21 11.16
C GLY A 327 5.46 6.38 12.38
N LYS A 328 5.54 5.06 12.24
CA LYS A 328 6.00 4.13 13.30
C LYS A 328 7.26 3.44 12.87
N GLU A 329 8.14 3.20 13.82
CA GLU A 329 9.30 2.34 13.61
C GLU A 329 8.87 0.90 13.32
N THR A 330 9.60 0.25 12.42
CA THR A 330 9.41 -1.15 12.03
C THR A 330 10.75 -1.88 12.13
N SER A 331 10.69 -3.19 12.35
CA SER A 331 11.88 -4.04 12.39
C SER A 331 12.03 -4.83 11.09
N PRO A 332 13.26 -5.20 10.71
CA PRO A 332 13.46 -6.16 9.63
C PRO A 332 12.71 -7.46 9.94
N SER A 333 12.38 -8.20 8.92
CA SER A 333 11.85 -9.56 9.07
C SER A 333 12.89 -10.46 9.73
N ARG A 334 12.44 -11.35 10.61
CA ARG A 334 13.30 -12.45 11.12
C ARG A 334 13.91 -13.29 9.99
N PHE A 335 13.25 -13.37 8.83
CA PHE A 335 13.77 -14.06 7.65
C PHE A 335 14.93 -13.30 6.99
N VAL A 336 15.01 -11.99 7.19
CA VAL A 336 16.17 -11.19 6.81
C VAL A 336 17.33 -11.45 7.75
N ASP A 337 17.07 -11.54 9.07
CA ASP A 337 18.09 -11.88 10.07
C ASP A 337 18.66 -13.28 9.76
N GLU A 338 17.81 -14.29 9.55
CA GLU A 338 18.18 -15.65 9.13
C GLU A 338 18.99 -15.70 7.81
N LEU A 339 18.76 -14.75 6.91
CA LEU A 339 19.50 -14.62 5.66
C LEU A 339 20.93 -14.09 5.89
N LEU A 340 21.09 -13.19 6.85
CA LEU A 340 22.36 -12.51 7.15
C LEU A 340 23.28 -13.33 8.07
N GLU A 341 22.77 -14.32 8.81
CA GLU A 341 23.57 -15.31 9.54
C GLU A 341 24.49 -16.10 8.60
#